data_b826f541bafb06fb70bc30555f1077f2
#
_entry.id   b826f541bafb06fb70bc30555f1077f2
#
_cell.length_a   1.000
_cell.length_b   1.000
_cell.length_c   1.000
_cell.angle_alpha   90.00
_cell.angle_beta   90.00
_cell.angle_gamma   90.00
#
_symmetry.space_group_name_H-M   'P 1'
#
loop_
_entity.id
_entity.type
_entity.pdbx_description
1 polymer ?
#
loop_
_entity_poly.entity_id
_entity_poly.type
_entity_poly.pdbx_seq_one_letter_code
_entity_poly.pdbx_strand_id
1 'polypeptide(L)'
;MLINKDNLVFRRATLRDIPELVKFKLMLLDELNPDEDKNNLDTLKNELESFFKEYIGANKMLSWLVEYDGEIIATSGLVLWRVPPRYDCLHGQYGYITNMYTLQKARKNGISTRLIKILIEEAKKLNIDILNLHATKDGINTYRKLGFTDPIDPEIELNLNKY
;
A
#
# COMPACT_ATOMS: atom_id res chain seq x y z
N MET A 1 20.56 -9.93 -2.37
CA MET A 1 20.39 -10.60 -3.68
C MET A 1 20.59 -9.55 -4.78
N LEU A 2 21.44 -9.83 -5.78
CA LEU A 2 21.51 -9.00 -6.98
C LEU A 2 20.30 -9.36 -7.86
N ILE A 3 19.40 -8.37 -8.06
CA ILE A 3 18.22 -8.55 -8.90
C ILE A 3 18.53 -8.00 -10.29
N ASN A 4 18.39 -8.84 -11.32
CA ASN A 4 18.35 -8.34 -12.69
C ASN A 4 17.02 -7.61 -12.91
N LYS A 5 17.10 -6.29 -13.12
CA LYS A 5 15.91 -5.44 -13.24
C LYS A 5 15.06 -5.76 -14.48
N ASP A 6 15.63 -6.36 -15.49
CA ASP A 6 14.94 -6.76 -16.72
C ASP A 6 13.98 -7.94 -16.50
N ASN A 7 14.23 -8.74 -15.43
CA ASN A 7 13.39 -9.86 -15.06
C ASN A 7 12.25 -9.46 -14.08
N LEU A 8 12.16 -8.18 -13.69
CA LEU A 8 11.10 -7.72 -12.81
C LEU A 8 9.79 -7.50 -13.59
N VAL A 9 8.77 -8.25 -13.25
CA VAL A 9 7.43 -8.09 -13.80
C VAL A 9 6.55 -7.33 -12.80
N PHE A 10 6.12 -6.14 -13.19
CA PHE A 10 5.19 -5.33 -12.43
C PHE A 10 3.80 -5.53 -13.02
N ARG A 11 2.89 -6.11 -12.27
CA ARG A 11 1.51 -6.35 -12.71
C ARG A 11 0.47 -5.95 -11.69
N ARG A 12 -0.73 -5.63 -12.17
CA ARG A 12 -1.88 -5.40 -11.31
C ARG A 12 -2.33 -6.72 -10.67
N ALA A 13 -2.65 -6.68 -9.40
CA ALA A 13 -3.24 -7.81 -8.69
C ALA A 13 -4.70 -8.01 -9.10
N THR A 14 -5.14 -9.25 -9.03
CA THR A 14 -6.50 -9.70 -9.28
C THR A 14 -7.07 -10.38 -8.03
N LEU A 15 -8.33 -10.79 -8.06
CA LEU A 15 -8.93 -11.57 -6.97
C LEU A 15 -8.19 -12.91 -6.70
N ARG A 16 -7.46 -13.44 -7.67
CA ARG A 16 -6.66 -14.68 -7.52
C ARG A 16 -5.42 -14.46 -6.65
N ASP A 17 -4.98 -13.22 -6.52
CA ASP A 17 -3.77 -12.84 -5.78
C ASP A 17 -4.04 -12.53 -4.30
N ILE A 18 -5.31 -12.63 -3.85
CA ILE A 18 -5.69 -12.31 -2.46
C ILE A 18 -4.83 -13.08 -1.44
N PRO A 19 -4.56 -14.38 -1.57
CA PRO A 19 -3.71 -15.08 -0.62
C PRO A 19 -2.31 -14.46 -0.47
N GLU A 20 -1.68 -14.05 -1.57
CA GLU A 20 -0.39 -13.38 -1.54
C GLU A 20 -0.50 -11.96 -0.93
N LEU A 21 -1.56 -11.20 -1.24
CA LEU A 21 -1.79 -9.88 -0.64
C LEU A 21 -1.95 -9.97 0.88
N VAL A 22 -2.71 -10.96 1.37
CA VAL A 22 -2.86 -11.22 2.80
C VAL A 22 -1.53 -11.58 3.44
N LYS A 23 -0.79 -12.53 2.85
CA LYS A 23 0.53 -12.95 3.31
C LYS A 23 1.48 -11.75 3.44
N PHE A 24 1.60 -10.94 2.41
CA PHE A 24 2.49 -9.76 2.42
C PHE A 24 2.02 -8.69 3.41
N LYS A 25 0.70 -8.52 3.60
CA LYS A 25 0.17 -7.62 4.64
C LYS A 25 0.54 -8.11 6.04
N LEU A 26 0.41 -9.39 6.32
CA LEU A 26 0.80 -9.96 7.61
C LEU A 26 2.30 -9.82 7.85
N MET A 27 3.16 -10.07 6.85
CA MET A 27 4.60 -9.85 6.93
C MET A 27 4.94 -8.39 7.24
N LEU A 28 4.24 -7.43 6.62
CA LEU A 28 4.40 -6.01 6.91
C LEU A 28 4.01 -5.68 8.35
N LEU A 29 2.88 -6.20 8.83
CA LEU A 29 2.41 -5.96 10.20
C LEU A 29 3.35 -6.55 11.23
N ASP A 30 3.86 -7.77 10.98
CA ASP A 30 4.84 -8.43 11.85
C ASP A 30 6.15 -7.64 11.96
N GLU A 31 6.60 -7.04 10.84
CA GLU A 31 7.81 -6.22 10.84
C GLU A 31 7.61 -4.88 11.56
N LEU A 32 6.41 -4.29 11.46
CA LEU A 32 6.08 -3.02 12.11
C LEU A 32 5.81 -3.17 13.61
N ASN A 33 5.25 -4.30 14.02
CA ASN A 33 4.78 -4.57 15.37
C ASN A 33 5.27 -5.96 15.84
N PRO A 34 6.59 -6.16 16.03
CA PRO A 34 7.16 -7.48 16.33
C PRO A 34 6.68 -8.05 17.67
N ASP A 35 6.33 -7.17 18.62
CA ASP A 35 5.90 -7.53 19.97
C ASP A 35 4.36 -7.59 20.12
N GLU A 36 3.61 -7.45 19.03
CA GLU A 36 2.15 -7.46 19.07
C GLU A 36 1.62 -8.85 19.40
N ASP A 37 0.59 -8.88 20.25
CA ASP A 37 -0.12 -10.13 20.59
C ASP A 37 -0.89 -10.64 19.36
N LYS A 38 -0.63 -11.92 19.01
CA LYS A 38 -1.21 -12.57 17.82
C LYS A 38 -2.46 -13.40 18.13
N ASN A 39 -3.08 -13.22 19.29
CA ASN A 39 -4.29 -13.98 19.68
C ASN A 39 -5.44 -13.82 18.66
N ASN A 40 -5.47 -12.72 17.89
CA ASN A 40 -6.50 -12.44 16.89
C ASN A 40 -6.03 -12.68 15.46
N LEU A 41 -4.95 -13.44 15.23
CA LEU A 41 -4.36 -13.61 13.90
C LEU A 41 -5.34 -14.19 12.87
N ASP A 42 -6.12 -15.21 13.26
CA ASP A 42 -7.10 -15.83 12.35
C ASP A 42 -8.23 -14.87 12.01
N THR A 43 -8.72 -14.09 12.97
CA THR A 43 -9.70 -13.04 12.74
C THR A 43 -9.15 -11.99 11.79
N LEU A 44 -7.93 -11.49 12.04
CA LEU A 44 -7.27 -10.51 11.17
C LEU A 44 -7.11 -11.04 9.74
N LYS A 45 -6.71 -12.30 9.59
CA LYS A 45 -6.55 -12.93 8.29
C LYS A 45 -7.87 -12.98 7.51
N ASN A 46 -8.96 -13.41 8.16
CA ASN A 46 -10.29 -13.47 7.56
C ASN A 46 -10.80 -12.08 7.16
N GLU A 47 -10.58 -11.06 8.01
CA GLU A 47 -10.94 -9.66 7.70
C GLU A 47 -10.11 -9.12 6.52
N LEU A 48 -8.81 -9.45 6.44
CA LEU A 48 -7.97 -9.05 5.31
C LEU A 48 -8.45 -9.70 3.99
N GLU A 49 -8.79 -10.98 4.01
CA GLU A 49 -9.33 -11.69 2.84
C GLU A 49 -10.64 -11.05 2.38
N SER A 50 -11.56 -10.79 3.31
CA SER A 50 -12.85 -10.13 3.05
C SER A 50 -12.65 -8.73 2.47
N PHE A 51 -11.79 -7.94 3.09
CA PHE A 51 -11.46 -6.59 2.64
C PHE A 51 -10.90 -6.57 1.21
N PHE A 52 -9.89 -7.39 0.92
CA PHE A 52 -9.31 -7.44 -0.42
C PHE A 52 -10.33 -7.91 -1.47
N LYS A 53 -11.15 -8.90 -1.13
CA LYS A 53 -12.20 -9.39 -2.04
C LYS A 53 -13.21 -8.30 -2.38
N GLU A 54 -13.70 -7.56 -1.38
CA GLU A 54 -14.64 -6.47 -1.58
C GLU A 54 -14.00 -5.33 -2.37
N TYR A 55 -12.87 -4.80 -1.90
CA TYR A 55 -12.29 -3.57 -2.42
C TYR A 55 -11.67 -3.73 -3.81
N ILE A 56 -11.00 -4.86 -4.07
CA ILE A 56 -10.48 -5.15 -5.42
C ILE A 56 -11.63 -5.47 -6.37
N GLY A 57 -12.62 -6.27 -5.93
CA GLY A 57 -13.79 -6.61 -6.72
C GLY A 57 -14.64 -5.41 -7.12
N ALA A 58 -14.75 -4.42 -6.24
CA ALA A 58 -15.48 -3.18 -6.49
C ALA A 58 -14.60 -2.06 -7.14
N ASN A 59 -13.36 -2.32 -7.50
CA ASN A 59 -12.38 -1.33 -7.97
C ASN A 59 -12.18 -0.15 -6.99
N LYS A 60 -12.40 -0.37 -5.70
CA LYS A 60 -12.13 0.60 -4.61
C LYS A 60 -10.67 0.53 -4.13
N MET A 61 -9.94 -0.51 -4.54
CA MET A 61 -8.51 -0.65 -4.28
C MET A 61 -7.80 -1.16 -5.52
N LEU A 62 -6.70 -0.52 -5.86
CA LEU A 62 -5.75 -0.98 -6.87
C LEU A 62 -4.53 -1.53 -6.15
N SER A 63 -4.22 -2.81 -6.37
CA SER A 63 -3.00 -3.42 -5.83
C SER A 63 -2.07 -3.82 -6.96
N TRP A 64 -0.78 -3.69 -6.72
CA TRP A 64 0.27 -4.09 -7.65
C TRP A 64 1.22 -5.07 -6.99
N LEU A 65 1.65 -6.04 -7.77
CA LEU A 65 2.61 -7.07 -7.39
C LEU A 65 3.86 -6.94 -8.24
N VAL A 66 4.98 -7.34 -7.67
CA VAL A 66 6.24 -7.47 -8.40
C VAL A 66 6.69 -8.91 -8.32
N GLU A 67 6.85 -9.52 -9.49
CA GLU A 67 7.35 -10.88 -9.65
C GLU A 67 8.81 -10.85 -10.10
N TYR A 68 9.58 -11.80 -9.60
CA TYR A 68 10.95 -12.08 -10.02
C TYR A 68 11.16 -13.58 -9.98
N ASP A 69 11.52 -14.16 -11.13
CA ASP A 69 11.73 -15.61 -11.31
C ASP A 69 10.56 -16.46 -10.78
N GLY A 70 9.31 -16.01 -11.01
CA GLY A 70 8.08 -16.70 -10.59
C GLY A 70 7.69 -16.52 -9.13
N GLU A 71 8.45 -15.76 -8.33
CA GLU A 71 8.14 -15.44 -6.94
C GLU A 71 7.60 -14.01 -6.82
N ILE A 72 6.54 -13.80 -6.04
CA ILE A 72 6.12 -12.45 -5.64
C ILE A 72 7.12 -11.93 -4.61
N ILE A 73 7.75 -10.79 -4.90
CA ILE A 73 8.79 -10.19 -4.06
C ILE A 73 8.42 -8.83 -3.47
N ALA A 74 7.36 -8.21 -3.98
CA ALA A 74 6.85 -6.96 -3.44
C ALA A 74 5.38 -6.75 -3.76
N THR A 75 4.72 -5.95 -2.92
CA THR A 75 3.33 -5.53 -3.07
C THR A 75 3.16 -4.04 -2.84
N SER A 76 2.07 -3.48 -3.35
CA SER A 76 1.59 -2.14 -3.03
C SER A 76 0.08 -2.07 -3.17
N GLY A 77 -0.55 -1.08 -2.54
CA GLY A 77 -1.97 -0.84 -2.65
C GLY A 77 -2.31 0.65 -2.67
N LEU A 78 -3.38 0.98 -3.36
CA LEU A 78 -3.98 2.30 -3.42
C LEU A 78 -5.47 2.14 -3.15
N VAL A 79 -5.92 2.52 -1.95
CA VAL A 79 -7.34 2.53 -1.56
C VAL A 79 -7.94 3.87 -1.96
N LEU A 80 -9.10 3.83 -2.61
CA LEU A 80 -9.81 4.99 -3.11
C LEU A 80 -10.94 5.35 -2.15
N TRP A 81 -11.02 6.62 -1.76
CA TRP A 81 -12.08 7.11 -0.90
C TRP A 81 -12.44 8.57 -1.21
N ARG A 82 -13.54 9.06 -0.67
CA ARG A 82 -14.03 10.40 -0.93
C ARG A 82 -14.34 11.16 0.34
N VAL A 83 -14.09 12.46 0.28
CA VAL A 83 -14.53 13.46 1.27
C VAL A 83 -15.37 14.55 0.59
N PRO A 84 -16.08 15.38 1.32
CA PRO A 84 -16.70 16.57 0.74
C PRO A 84 -15.65 17.42 -0.01
N PRO A 85 -15.95 17.89 -1.25
CA PRO A 85 -15.05 18.75 -2.01
C PRO A 85 -14.66 20.02 -1.25
N ARG A 86 -13.45 20.49 -1.48
CA ARG A 86 -12.91 21.75 -0.93
C ARG A 86 -12.00 22.43 -1.96
N TYR A 87 -11.56 23.66 -1.72
CA TYR A 87 -10.83 24.46 -2.70
C TYR A 87 -9.54 23.83 -3.23
N ASP A 88 -8.82 23.07 -2.39
CA ASP A 88 -7.58 22.36 -2.73
C ASP A 88 -7.80 20.90 -3.14
N CYS A 89 -9.06 20.43 -3.13
CA CYS A 89 -9.46 19.06 -3.45
C CYS A 89 -10.85 19.08 -4.08
N LEU A 90 -10.93 19.59 -5.33
CA LEU A 90 -12.19 19.93 -5.99
C LEU A 90 -13.12 18.74 -6.23
N HIS A 91 -12.58 17.54 -6.42
CA HIS A 91 -13.38 16.33 -6.63
C HIS A 91 -13.61 15.56 -5.30
N GLY A 92 -12.92 15.95 -4.24
CA GLY A 92 -12.93 15.24 -2.97
C GLY A 92 -12.36 13.82 -3.07
N GLN A 93 -11.53 13.54 -4.09
CA GLN A 93 -10.98 12.22 -4.37
C GLN A 93 -9.63 12.04 -3.69
N TYR A 94 -9.56 11.02 -2.84
CA TYR A 94 -8.35 10.65 -2.12
C TYR A 94 -7.88 9.25 -2.50
N GLY A 95 -6.57 9.08 -2.54
CA GLY A 95 -5.92 7.78 -2.64
C GLY A 95 -5.02 7.54 -1.43
N TYR A 96 -5.30 6.49 -0.66
CA TYR A 96 -4.46 6.07 0.46
C TYR A 96 -3.51 4.98 0.02
N ILE A 97 -2.20 5.28 0.00
CA ILE A 97 -1.15 4.31 -0.31
C ILE A 97 -0.92 3.42 0.92
N THR A 98 -1.07 2.12 0.73
CA THR A 98 -0.93 1.11 1.78
C THR A 98 -0.25 -0.15 1.24
N ASN A 99 -0.01 -1.13 2.10
CA ASN A 99 0.55 -2.45 1.74
C ASN A 99 1.86 -2.37 0.93
N MET A 100 2.65 -1.31 1.17
CA MET A 100 3.97 -1.14 0.56
C MET A 100 4.95 -2.06 1.28
N TYR A 101 5.22 -3.23 0.69
CA TYR A 101 6.17 -4.17 1.25
C TYR A 101 7.06 -4.77 0.17
N THR A 102 8.34 -4.89 0.47
CA THR A 102 9.33 -5.57 -0.37
C THR A 102 10.10 -6.55 0.51
N LEU A 103 10.19 -7.80 0.09
CA LEU A 103 10.96 -8.82 0.79
C LEU A 103 12.38 -8.32 1.09
N GLN A 104 12.90 -8.58 2.27
CA GLN A 104 14.22 -8.10 2.71
C GLN A 104 15.32 -8.41 1.70
N LYS A 105 15.30 -9.64 1.14
CA LYS A 105 16.26 -10.08 0.11
C LYS A 105 16.22 -9.24 -1.18
N ALA A 106 15.10 -8.54 -1.44
CA ALA A 106 14.86 -7.76 -2.66
C ALA A 106 14.96 -6.24 -2.45
N ARG A 107 15.17 -5.77 -1.22
CA ARG A 107 15.30 -4.33 -0.90
C ARG A 107 16.53 -3.70 -1.55
N LYS A 108 16.54 -2.36 -1.60
CA LYS A 108 17.63 -1.53 -2.19
C LYS A 108 17.83 -1.71 -3.70
N ASN A 109 16.88 -2.33 -4.41
CA ASN A 109 16.85 -2.46 -5.86
C ASN A 109 15.93 -1.47 -6.59
N GLY A 110 15.37 -0.47 -5.87
CA GLY A 110 14.50 0.57 -6.43
C GLY A 110 13.04 0.12 -6.68
N ILE A 111 12.65 -1.08 -6.24
CA ILE A 111 11.33 -1.67 -6.45
C ILE A 111 10.23 -0.80 -5.86
N SER A 112 10.34 -0.41 -4.58
CA SER A 112 9.35 0.45 -3.90
C SER A 112 9.19 1.79 -4.61
N THR A 113 10.28 2.42 -5.03
CA THR A 113 10.24 3.68 -5.78
C THR A 113 9.47 3.52 -7.09
N ARG A 114 9.66 2.42 -7.81
CA ARG A 114 8.93 2.14 -9.05
C ARG A 114 7.46 1.87 -8.79
N LEU A 115 7.12 1.10 -7.74
CA LEU A 115 5.72 0.88 -7.32
C LEU A 115 5.02 2.19 -6.98
N ILE A 116 5.64 3.09 -6.19
CA ILE A 116 5.04 4.38 -5.85
C ILE A 116 4.79 5.21 -7.11
N LYS A 117 5.72 5.25 -8.06
CA LYS A 117 5.52 5.94 -9.35
C LYS A 117 4.34 5.38 -10.13
N ILE A 118 4.18 4.05 -10.16
CA ILE A 118 3.02 3.40 -10.78
C ILE A 118 1.73 3.86 -10.09
N LEU A 119 1.67 3.85 -8.75
CA LEU A 119 0.49 4.29 -8.01
C LEU A 119 0.16 5.77 -8.25
N ILE A 120 1.18 6.64 -8.36
CA ILE A 120 0.99 8.05 -8.71
C ILE A 120 0.37 8.18 -10.10
N GLU A 121 0.85 7.44 -11.10
CA GLU A 121 0.29 7.47 -12.45
C GLU A 121 -1.13 6.90 -12.50
N GLU A 122 -1.43 5.84 -11.75
CA GLU A 122 -2.80 5.32 -11.63
C GLU A 122 -3.73 6.35 -10.97
N ALA A 123 -3.27 7.03 -9.91
CA ALA A 123 -4.03 8.07 -9.25
C ALA A 123 -4.36 9.25 -10.18
N LYS A 124 -3.39 9.68 -10.99
CA LYS A 124 -3.61 10.73 -12.01
C LYS A 124 -4.67 10.33 -13.04
N LYS A 125 -4.63 9.08 -13.53
CA LYS A 125 -5.64 8.55 -14.47
C LYS A 125 -7.05 8.54 -13.88
N LEU A 126 -7.16 8.39 -12.55
CA LEU A 126 -8.42 8.36 -11.83
C LEU A 126 -8.87 9.73 -11.32
N ASN A 127 -8.16 10.81 -11.68
CA ASN A 127 -8.40 12.17 -11.19
C ASN A 127 -8.43 12.26 -9.66
N ILE A 128 -7.51 11.56 -9.01
CA ILE A 128 -7.31 11.66 -7.57
C ILE A 128 -6.63 12.99 -7.28
N ASP A 129 -7.22 13.77 -6.39
CA ASP A 129 -6.71 15.10 -6.02
C ASP A 129 -5.53 14.99 -5.04
N ILE A 130 -5.61 14.08 -4.07
CA ILE A 130 -4.63 13.95 -2.99
C ILE A 130 -4.27 12.48 -2.76
N LEU A 131 -2.96 12.21 -2.69
CA LEU A 131 -2.42 10.95 -2.20
C LEU A 131 -1.89 11.12 -0.78
N ASN A 132 -2.30 10.23 0.12
CA ASN A 132 -1.78 10.20 1.48
C ASN A 132 -1.30 8.79 1.88
N LEU A 133 -0.50 8.72 2.93
CA LEU A 133 0.06 7.48 3.47
C LEU A 133 0.60 7.69 4.89
N HIS A 134 0.80 6.60 5.61
CA HIS A 134 1.63 6.59 6.82
C HIS A 134 2.99 6.02 6.48
N ALA A 135 4.04 6.85 6.62
CA ALA A 135 5.39 6.44 6.30
C ALA A 135 6.10 5.85 7.52
N THR A 136 6.80 4.73 7.31
CA THR A 136 7.77 4.24 8.30
C THR A 136 9.01 5.14 8.31
N LYS A 137 9.80 5.09 9.40
CA LYS A 137 11.07 5.82 9.49
C LYS A 137 12.02 5.50 8.34
N ASP A 138 12.05 4.24 7.89
CA ASP A 138 12.90 3.79 6.79
C ASP A 138 12.35 4.20 5.41
N GLY A 139 11.02 4.28 5.27
CA GLY A 139 10.34 4.58 4.02
C GLY A 139 10.23 6.08 3.71
N ILE A 140 10.20 6.95 4.71
CA ILE A 140 9.85 8.37 4.57
C ILE A 140 10.70 9.11 3.53
N ASN A 141 12.01 8.82 3.49
CA ASN A 141 12.91 9.45 2.54
C ASN A 141 12.60 9.11 1.07
N THR A 142 12.05 7.93 0.81
CA THR A 142 11.63 7.54 -0.54
C THR A 142 10.43 8.36 -1.00
N TYR A 143 9.45 8.56 -0.13
CA TYR A 143 8.27 9.37 -0.42
C TYR A 143 8.63 10.85 -0.59
N ARG A 144 9.48 11.41 0.28
CA ARG A 144 9.98 12.80 0.17
C ARG A 144 10.65 13.07 -1.17
N LYS A 145 11.50 12.17 -1.65
CA LYS A 145 12.16 12.27 -2.97
C LYS A 145 11.17 12.26 -4.14
N LEU A 146 9.97 11.76 -3.94
CA LEU A 146 8.90 11.72 -4.93
C LEU A 146 7.89 12.87 -4.78
N GLY A 147 8.15 13.82 -3.90
CA GLY A 147 7.35 15.03 -3.74
C GLY A 147 6.29 14.96 -2.66
N PHE A 148 6.23 13.89 -1.86
CA PHE A 148 5.34 13.87 -0.70
C PHE A 148 5.84 14.81 0.39
N THR A 149 4.93 15.57 0.98
CA THR A 149 5.17 16.52 2.06
C THR A 149 4.32 16.19 3.27
N ASP A 150 4.60 16.80 4.41
CA ASP A 150 3.70 16.74 5.54
C ASP A 150 2.38 17.44 5.21
N PRO A 151 1.24 17.00 5.74
CA PRO A 151 -0.01 17.71 5.58
C PRO A 151 0.09 19.09 6.23
N ILE A 152 -0.66 20.06 5.67
CA ILE A 152 -0.69 21.44 6.20
C ILE A 152 -1.31 21.42 7.61
N ASP A 153 -2.43 20.72 7.77
CA ASP A 153 -3.10 20.53 9.05
C ASP A 153 -2.68 19.19 9.66
N PRO A 154 -2.34 19.14 10.95
CA PRO A 154 -1.98 17.88 11.60
C PRO A 154 -3.17 16.94 11.66
N GLU A 155 -2.94 15.68 11.32
CA GLU A 155 -3.91 14.61 11.53
C GLU A 155 -3.89 14.19 13.00
N ILE A 156 -5.08 14.03 13.59
CA ILE A 156 -5.26 13.52 14.95
C ILE A 156 -6.17 12.31 14.94
N GLU A 157 -5.86 11.31 15.76
CA GLU A 157 -6.53 10.03 15.79
C GLU A 157 -7.06 9.72 17.20
N LEU A 158 -8.27 9.14 17.28
CA LEU A 158 -8.82 8.54 18.50
C LEU A 158 -9.08 7.05 18.24
N ASN A 159 -8.37 6.20 18.95
CA ASN A 159 -8.60 4.75 18.87
C ASN A 159 -9.75 4.36 19.81
N LEU A 160 -10.93 4.10 19.23
CA LEU A 160 -12.15 3.77 19.98
C LEU A 160 -12.05 2.40 20.70
N ASN A 161 -11.16 1.51 20.29
CA ASN A 161 -10.93 0.23 20.99
C ASN A 161 -10.14 0.40 22.29
N LYS A 162 -9.52 1.56 22.51
CA LYS A 162 -8.78 1.91 23.73
C LYS A 162 -9.52 2.90 24.63
N TYR A 163 -10.77 3.28 24.26
CA TYR A 163 -11.63 4.21 24.98
C TYR A 163 -12.67 3.42 25.77
#